data_434148ef59d8d8824459e9ca74c9286d
#
_entry.id   434148ef59d8d8824459e9ca74c9286d
#
_cell.length_a   1.000
_cell.length_b   1.000
_cell.length_c   1.000
_cell.angle_alpha   90.00
_cell.angle_beta   90.00
_cell.angle_gamma   90.00
#
_symmetry.space_group_name_H-M   'P 1'
#
loop_
_entity.id
_entity.type
_entity.pdbx_description
1 polymer ?
#
loop_
_entity_poly.entity_id
_entity_poly.type
_entity_poly.pdbx_seq_one_letter_code
_entity_poly.pdbx_strand_id
1 'polypeptide(L)'
;MLTVAQLAPLKDRDPYLYETLVKIVASVNATSQRAGVDPSTPAPAPSPIASISVQASNGWFDISITDPSDARPGLFYFAESDSTPAFGAPRVYFMGASRNLYVQLGNQTLYWRAYSQYIGSLPSAPVSFGAPAIAVAGGGVAGPAPLPSSGSGVFPNGVPRGGNGFGISPGSRIVRQTVL
;
A
#
# COMPACT_ATOMS: atom_id res chain seq x y z
N MET A 1 -15.92 -13.46 -13.83
CA MET A 1 -15.15 -13.78 -15.04
C MET A 1 -16.05 -13.65 -16.27
N LEU A 2 -15.57 -13.09 -17.38
CA LEU A 2 -16.36 -12.93 -18.58
C LEU A 2 -16.46 -14.29 -19.28
N THR A 3 -17.69 -14.74 -19.57
CA THR A 3 -17.94 -15.98 -20.32
C THR A 3 -18.36 -15.66 -21.76
N VAL A 4 -18.16 -16.59 -22.68
CA VAL A 4 -18.58 -16.42 -24.08
C VAL A 4 -20.09 -16.13 -24.17
N ALA A 5 -20.90 -16.71 -23.28
CA ALA A 5 -22.33 -16.45 -23.22
C ALA A 5 -22.69 -14.99 -22.90
N GLN A 6 -21.87 -14.33 -22.09
CA GLN A 6 -22.06 -12.91 -21.76
C GLN A 6 -21.69 -11.97 -22.91
N LEU A 7 -20.98 -12.47 -23.91
CA LEU A 7 -20.63 -11.73 -25.12
C LEU A 7 -21.70 -11.83 -26.23
N ALA A 8 -22.68 -12.73 -26.08
CA ALA A 8 -23.70 -12.97 -27.09
C ALA A 8 -24.39 -11.70 -27.60
N PRO A 9 -24.75 -10.70 -26.76
CA PRO A 9 -25.37 -9.46 -27.24
C PRO A 9 -24.48 -8.59 -28.16
N LEU A 10 -23.16 -8.81 -28.14
CA LEU A 10 -22.23 -8.09 -29.01
C LEU A 10 -22.16 -8.66 -30.42
N LYS A 11 -22.56 -9.91 -30.61
CA LYS A 11 -22.47 -10.62 -31.89
C LYS A 11 -23.20 -9.89 -33.02
N ASP A 12 -24.39 -9.38 -32.74
CA ASP A 12 -25.21 -8.70 -33.71
C ASP A 12 -24.88 -7.20 -33.88
N ARG A 13 -24.27 -6.64 -32.81
CA ARG A 13 -23.95 -5.21 -32.75
C ARG A 13 -22.58 -4.88 -33.30
N ASP A 14 -21.58 -5.71 -32.99
CA ASP A 14 -20.19 -5.59 -33.47
C ASP A 14 -19.57 -6.98 -33.58
N PRO A 15 -19.72 -7.64 -34.77
CA PRO A 15 -19.20 -8.99 -34.99
C PRO A 15 -17.69 -9.09 -34.82
N TYR A 16 -16.94 -8.06 -35.20
CA TYR A 16 -15.48 -8.04 -35.12
C TYR A 16 -15.01 -8.00 -33.65
N LEU A 17 -15.62 -7.14 -32.84
CA LEU A 17 -15.33 -7.06 -31.41
C LEU A 17 -15.71 -8.37 -30.71
N TYR A 18 -16.87 -8.95 -31.07
CA TYR A 18 -17.30 -10.24 -30.54
C TYR A 18 -16.27 -11.34 -30.80
N GLU A 19 -15.82 -11.51 -32.05
CA GLU A 19 -14.83 -12.54 -32.39
C GLU A 19 -13.49 -12.32 -31.65
N THR A 20 -13.06 -11.08 -31.53
CA THR A 20 -11.83 -10.73 -30.83
C THR A 20 -11.92 -11.10 -29.36
N LEU A 21 -13.02 -10.75 -28.70
CA LEU A 21 -13.23 -11.08 -27.29
C LEU A 21 -13.39 -12.60 -27.05
N VAL A 22 -14.05 -13.31 -27.94
CA VAL A 22 -14.15 -14.79 -27.88
C VAL A 22 -12.76 -15.43 -27.95
N LYS A 23 -11.88 -14.95 -28.84
CA LYS A 23 -10.50 -15.45 -28.93
C LYS A 23 -9.70 -15.17 -27.67
N ILE A 24 -9.85 -13.99 -27.09
CA ILE A 24 -9.19 -13.62 -25.82
C ILE A 24 -9.67 -14.53 -24.69
N VAL A 25 -10.98 -14.70 -24.52
CA VAL A 25 -11.55 -15.57 -23.49
C VAL A 25 -11.07 -17.02 -23.66
N ALA A 26 -11.06 -17.52 -24.89
CA ALA A 26 -10.56 -18.86 -25.20
C ALA A 26 -9.07 -19.01 -24.86
N SER A 27 -8.26 -18.01 -25.18
CA SER A 27 -6.82 -18.01 -24.89
C SER A 27 -6.55 -17.99 -23.38
N VAL A 28 -7.27 -17.15 -22.63
CA VAL A 28 -7.15 -17.08 -21.17
C VAL A 28 -7.56 -18.40 -20.53
N ASN A 29 -8.66 -19.00 -20.97
CA ASN A 29 -9.12 -20.29 -20.44
C ASN A 29 -8.13 -21.42 -20.74
N ALA A 30 -7.58 -21.48 -21.97
CA ALA A 30 -6.58 -22.46 -22.36
C ALA A 30 -5.27 -22.32 -21.53
N THR A 31 -4.86 -21.09 -21.27
CA THR A 31 -3.69 -20.82 -20.42
C THR A 31 -3.93 -21.27 -18.97
N SER A 32 -5.10 -20.97 -18.44
CA SER A 32 -5.50 -21.38 -17.08
C SER A 32 -5.59 -22.92 -16.95
N GLN A 33 -6.13 -23.60 -17.95
CA GLN A 33 -6.18 -25.08 -17.96
C GLN A 33 -4.78 -25.69 -18.01
N ARG A 34 -3.85 -25.14 -18.82
CA ARG A 34 -2.46 -25.60 -18.85
C ARG A 34 -1.74 -25.41 -17.51
N ALA A 35 -2.10 -24.36 -16.78
CA ALA A 35 -1.58 -24.10 -15.45
C ALA A 35 -2.26 -24.95 -14.35
N GLY A 36 -3.27 -25.77 -14.70
CA GLY A 36 -4.06 -26.56 -13.73
C GLY A 36 -4.95 -25.69 -12.83
N VAL A 37 -5.22 -24.45 -13.25
CA VAL A 37 -6.06 -23.52 -12.50
C VAL A 37 -7.43 -23.46 -13.18
N ASP A 38 -8.49 -23.77 -12.45
CA ASP A 38 -9.85 -23.54 -12.92
C ASP A 38 -10.12 -22.01 -12.95
N PRO A 39 -10.36 -21.43 -14.13
CA PRO A 39 -10.57 -19.99 -14.25
C PRO A 39 -11.87 -19.51 -13.60
N SER A 40 -12.78 -20.40 -13.26
CA SER A 40 -14.02 -20.09 -12.55
C SER A 40 -13.87 -20.05 -11.04
N THR A 41 -12.81 -20.65 -10.52
CA THR A 41 -12.53 -20.70 -9.07
C THR A 41 -11.41 -19.71 -8.73
N PRO A 42 -11.62 -18.76 -7.84
CA PRO A 42 -10.56 -17.88 -7.38
C PRO A 42 -9.39 -18.72 -6.81
N ALA A 43 -8.17 -18.32 -7.11
CA ALA A 43 -7.01 -18.93 -6.46
C ALA A 43 -7.15 -18.82 -4.93
N PRO A 44 -6.66 -19.80 -4.16
CA PRO A 44 -6.75 -19.75 -2.71
C PRO A 44 -6.07 -18.48 -2.17
N ALA A 45 -6.57 -17.98 -1.05
CA ALA A 45 -5.97 -16.87 -0.36
C ALA A 45 -4.54 -17.19 0.08
N PRO A 46 -3.60 -16.24 0.07
CA PRO A 46 -2.32 -16.41 0.72
C PRO A 46 -2.48 -16.57 2.23
N SER A 47 -1.45 -17.06 2.91
CA SER A 47 -1.39 -17.02 4.37
C SER A 47 -1.52 -15.57 4.86
N PRO A 48 -2.04 -15.34 6.08
CA PRO A 48 -2.06 -14.01 6.67
C PRO A 48 -0.64 -13.43 6.76
N ILE A 49 -0.52 -12.12 6.68
CA ILE A 49 0.75 -11.43 6.96
C ILE A 49 1.25 -11.81 8.35
N ALA A 50 2.56 -11.87 8.54
CA ALA A 50 3.13 -12.31 9.82
C ALA A 50 2.89 -11.27 10.93
N SER A 51 2.98 -9.98 10.59
CA SER A 51 2.69 -8.90 11.54
C SER A 51 2.41 -7.58 10.83
N ILE A 52 1.77 -6.67 11.57
CA ILE A 52 1.64 -5.25 11.24
C ILE A 52 2.21 -4.43 12.39
N SER A 53 2.99 -3.41 12.07
CA SER A 53 3.46 -2.38 13.00
C SER A 53 2.94 -1.03 12.55
N VAL A 54 2.48 -0.22 13.49
CA VAL A 54 1.98 1.13 13.22
C VAL A 54 2.65 2.11 14.17
N GLN A 55 3.28 3.12 13.60
CA GLN A 55 3.81 4.26 14.34
C GLN A 55 3.02 5.49 13.95
N ALA A 56 2.68 6.34 14.92
CA ALA A 56 1.87 7.52 14.72
C ALA A 56 2.48 8.74 15.40
N SER A 57 2.61 9.86 14.71
CA SER A 57 3.15 11.11 15.24
C SER A 57 2.71 12.30 14.40
N ASN A 58 2.30 13.39 15.04
CA ASN A 58 2.01 14.66 14.39
C ASN A 58 1.08 14.57 13.16
N GLY A 59 0.04 13.76 13.24
CA GLY A 59 -0.90 13.56 12.15
C GLY A 59 -0.44 12.60 11.06
N TRP A 60 0.73 11.98 11.21
CA TRP A 60 1.27 10.97 10.31
C TRP A 60 1.15 9.57 10.88
N PHE A 61 0.96 8.62 10.00
CA PHE A 61 0.97 7.19 10.30
C PHE A 61 1.99 6.50 9.38
N ASP A 62 2.86 5.71 9.98
CA ASP A 62 3.79 4.83 9.29
C ASP A 62 3.42 3.39 9.60
N ILE A 63 3.02 2.68 8.58
CA ILE A 63 2.57 1.31 8.66
C ILE A 63 3.60 0.41 8.00
N SER A 64 4.10 -0.58 8.73
CA SER A 64 5.02 -1.59 8.22
C SER A 64 4.41 -2.98 8.34
N ILE A 65 4.54 -3.79 7.29
CA ILE A 65 4.00 -5.14 7.19
C ILE A 65 5.15 -6.13 7.07
N THR A 66 5.06 -7.25 7.78
CA THR A 66 5.94 -8.40 7.60
C THR A 66 5.25 -9.43 6.74
N ASP A 67 5.97 -9.96 5.76
CA ASP A 67 5.46 -10.94 4.79
C ASP A 67 4.84 -12.17 5.47
N PRO A 68 3.82 -12.78 4.84
CA PRO A 68 3.42 -14.13 5.19
C PRO A 68 4.55 -15.14 4.92
N SER A 69 4.53 -16.25 5.62
CA SER A 69 5.56 -17.30 5.50
C SER A 69 5.63 -17.94 4.12
N ASP A 70 4.56 -17.84 3.34
CA ASP A 70 4.41 -18.40 1.98
C ASP A 70 4.48 -17.31 0.89
N ALA A 71 5.03 -16.13 1.22
CA ALA A 71 5.13 -15.02 0.29
C ALA A 71 5.89 -15.41 -0.99
N ARG A 72 5.30 -15.08 -2.14
CA ARG A 72 5.85 -15.31 -3.48
C ARG A 72 5.79 -14.02 -4.29
N PRO A 73 6.54 -13.91 -5.38
CA PRO A 73 6.41 -12.79 -6.30
C PRO A 73 4.96 -12.59 -6.76
N GLY A 74 4.53 -11.33 -6.87
CA GLY A 74 3.17 -10.99 -7.25
C GLY A 74 2.18 -10.87 -6.09
N LEU A 75 2.65 -10.88 -4.85
CA LEU A 75 1.85 -10.57 -3.68
C LEU A 75 1.68 -9.06 -3.54
N PHE A 76 0.46 -8.63 -3.29
CA PHE A 76 0.10 -7.23 -3.02
C PHE A 76 -0.42 -7.09 -1.60
N TYR A 77 -0.21 -5.91 -1.02
CA TYR A 77 -0.60 -5.58 0.33
C TYR A 77 -1.65 -4.49 0.35
N PHE A 78 -2.51 -4.58 1.35
CA PHE A 78 -3.54 -3.61 1.65
C PHE A 78 -3.50 -3.30 3.14
N ALA A 79 -3.64 -2.02 3.47
CA ALA A 79 -3.86 -1.59 4.84
C ALA A 79 -5.25 -0.96 4.95
N GLU A 80 -5.88 -1.11 6.09
CA GLU A 80 -7.17 -0.51 6.38
C GLU A 80 -7.10 0.24 7.71
N SER A 81 -7.74 1.41 7.74
CA SER A 81 -7.90 2.17 8.98
C SER A 81 -9.37 2.45 9.27
N ASP A 82 -9.75 2.45 10.53
CA ASP A 82 -11.08 2.82 11.00
C ASP A 82 -10.96 3.56 12.36
N SER A 83 -11.94 4.36 12.68
CA SER A 83 -12.08 5.00 13.99
C SER A 83 -12.53 4.01 15.08
N THR A 84 -12.98 2.83 14.70
CA THR A 84 -13.46 1.77 15.60
C THR A 84 -12.75 0.45 15.34
N PRO A 85 -12.59 -0.41 16.35
CA PRO A 85 -11.96 -1.72 16.19
C PRO A 85 -12.83 -2.71 15.41
N ALA A 86 -14.09 -2.38 15.16
CA ALA A 86 -15.02 -3.23 14.40
C ALA A 86 -14.80 -3.17 12.89
N PHE A 87 -14.10 -2.14 12.40
CA PHE A 87 -13.87 -1.90 10.96
C PHE A 87 -15.19 -1.92 10.16
N GLY A 88 -16.19 -1.20 10.66
CA GLY A 88 -17.51 -1.14 10.03
C GLY A 88 -17.55 -0.34 8.72
N ALA A 89 -16.67 0.65 8.58
CA ALA A 89 -16.51 1.47 7.38
C ALA A 89 -15.03 1.83 7.17
N PRO A 90 -14.16 0.85 6.92
CA PRO A 90 -12.73 1.09 6.87
C PRO A 90 -12.33 1.88 5.63
N ARG A 91 -11.34 2.74 5.79
CA ARG A 91 -10.61 3.34 4.68
C ARG A 91 -9.54 2.37 4.23
N VAL A 92 -9.55 2.00 2.95
CA VAL A 92 -8.64 1.02 2.36
C VAL A 92 -7.50 1.74 1.63
N TYR A 93 -6.27 1.27 1.83
CA TYR A 93 -5.07 1.74 1.16
C TYR A 93 -4.42 0.59 0.40
N PHE A 94 -4.27 0.77 -0.90
CA PHE A 94 -3.51 -0.17 -1.73
C PHE A 94 -2.03 0.18 -1.67
N MET A 95 -1.22 -0.73 -1.17
CA MET A 95 0.23 -0.55 -1.00
C MET A 95 1.05 -1.14 -2.17
N GLY A 96 0.41 -1.84 -3.08
CA GLY A 96 1.12 -2.58 -4.14
C GLY A 96 2.00 -3.66 -3.55
N ALA A 97 3.22 -3.79 -4.04
CA ALA A 97 4.24 -4.70 -3.51
C ALA A 97 5.04 -4.09 -2.35
N SER A 98 4.76 -2.85 -1.96
CA SER A 98 5.44 -2.19 -0.84
C SER A 98 4.95 -2.76 0.49
N ARG A 99 5.87 -2.94 1.41
CA ARG A 99 5.58 -3.34 2.79
C ARG A 99 5.41 -2.16 3.73
N ASN A 100 5.59 -0.96 3.21
CA ASN A 100 5.50 0.26 3.98
C ASN A 100 4.50 1.23 3.35
N LEU A 101 3.68 1.85 4.20
CA LEU A 101 2.75 2.91 3.85
C LEU A 101 2.99 4.08 4.81
N TYR A 102 3.20 5.25 4.23
CA TYR A 102 3.33 6.50 4.97
C TYR A 102 2.22 7.45 4.56
N VAL A 103 1.34 7.82 5.49
CA VAL A 103 0.14 8.61 5.18
C VAL A 103 -0.13 9.67 6.23
N GLN A 104 -0.50 10.87 5.76
CA GLN A 104 -0.94 11.98 6.61
C GLN A 104 -2.46 11.99 6.68
N LEU A 105 -3.00 11.79 7.86
CA LEU A 105 -4.45 11.77 8.10
C LEU A 105 -4.91 12.81 9.13
N GLY A 106 -3.97 13.58 9.69
CA GLY A 106 -4.23 14.54 10.75
C GLY A 106 -4.22 13.92 12.14
N ASN A 107 -4.52 14.75 13.13
CA ASN A 107 -4.49 14.37 14.54
C ASN A 107 -5.74 13.56 14.89
N GLN A 108 -5.63 12.24 14.79
CA GLN A 108 -6.72 11.33 15.10
C GLN A 108 -6.23 10.02 15.71
N THR A 109 -7.14 9.27 16.26
CA THR A 109 -6.92 7.93 16.80
C THR A 109 -7.54 6.92 15.83
N LEU A 110 -6.73 5.99 15.32
CA LEU A 110 -7.17 5.01 14.33
C LEU A 110 -6.75 3.60 14.71
N TYR A 111 -7.63 2.65 14.44
CA TYR A 111 -7.33 1.23 14.42
C TYR A 111 -6.83 0.84 13.04
N TRP A 112 -5.89 -0.09 12.98
CA TRP A 112 -5.27 -0.52 11.74
C TRP A 112 -5.29 -2.04 11.62
N ARG A 113 -5.51 -2.51 10.41
CA ARG A 113 -5.30 -3.90 10.03
C ARG A 113 -4.76 -3.97 8.60
N ALA A 114 -4.13 -5.09 8.27
CA ALA A 114 -3.61 -5.29 6.92
C ALA A 114 -3.80 -6.73 6.48
N TYR A 115 -3.82 -6.91 5.18
CA TYR A 115 -3.92 -8.21 4.53
C TYR A 115 -3.16 -8.22 3.21
N SER A 116 -2.99 -9.40 2.65
CA SER A 116 -2.30 -9.59 1.38
C SER A 116 -3.18 -10.36 0.39
N GLN A 117 -2.88 -10.22 -0.89
CA GLN A 117 -3.64 -10.86 -1.96
C GLN A 117 -2.76 -11.05 -3.20
N TYR A 118 -2.86 -12.19 -3.87
CA TYR A 118 -2.37 -12.37 -5.24
C TYR A 118 -3.42 -11.90 -6.26
N ILE A 119 -2.99 -11.57 -7.47
CA ILE A 119 -3.93 -11.28 -8.56
C ILE A 119 -4.81 -12.52 -8.80
N GLY A 120 -6.12 -12.33 -8.75
CA GLY A 120 -7.10 -13.40 -8.97
C GLY A 120 -7.32 -14.35 -7.78
N SER A 121 -6.66 -14.15 -6.65
CA SER A 121 -6.94 -14.91 -5.43
C SER A 121 -7.99 -14.22 -4.54
N LEU A 122 -8.47 -14.93 -3.54
CA LEU A 122 -9.12 -14.32 -2.38
C LEU A 122 -8.08 -13.57 -1.53
N PRO A 123 -8.47 -12.52 -0.80
CA PRO A 123 -7.60 -11.88 0.16
C PRO A 123 -7.29 -12.81 1.34
N SER A 124 -6.12 -12.66 1.95
CA SER A 124 -5.81 -13.34 3.21
C SER A 124 -6.71 -12.84 4.35
N ALA A 125 -6.77 -13.58 5.44
CA ALA A 125 -7.34 -13.06 6.67
C ALA A 125 -6.56 -11.81 7.11
N PRO A 126 -7.25 -10.73 7.54
CA PRO A 126 -6.59 -9.52 8.01
C PRO A 126 -5.92 -9.74 9.37
N VAL A 127 -4.77 -9.11 9.55
CA VAL A 127 -4.07 -9.04 10.84
C VAL A 127 -4.19 -7.63 11.38
N SER A 128 -4.70 -7.50 12.61
CA SER A 128 -4.90 -6.20 13.25
C SER A 128 -3.69 -5.78 14.08
N PHE A 129 -3.39 -4.49 14.07
CA PHE A 129 -2.55 -3.87 15.07
C PHE A 129 -3.37 -3.75 16.36
N GLY A 130 -2.93 -4.42 17.43
CA GLY A 130 -3.75 -4.71 18.60
C GLY A 130 -4.20 -3.51 19.46
N ALA A 131 -3.75 -2.29 19.13
CA ALA A 131 -4.10 -1.06 19.84
C ALA A 131 -4.40 0.08 18.87
N PRO A 132 -5.17 1.11 19.27
CA PRO A 132 -5.33 2.29 18.45
C PRO A 132 -4.01 3.06 18.31
N ALA A 133 -3.70 3.51 17.10
CA ALA A 133 -2.58 4.41 16.84
C ALA A 133 -3.04 5.87 16.98
N ILE A 134 -2.33 6.65 17.78
CA ILE A 134 -2.72 8.01 18.16
C ILE A 134 -1.73 9.00 17.56
N ALA A 135 -2.17 9.76 16.56
CA ALA A 135 -1.34 10.71 15.82
C ALA A 135 -1.55 12.17 16.30
N VAL A 136 -1.52 12.40 17.62
CA VAL A 136 -1.67 13.75 18.16
C VAL A 136 -0.31 14.44 18.35
N ALA A 137 -0.29 15.77 18.27
CA ALA A 137 0.89 16.55 18.54
C ALA A 137 1.32 16.36 20.01
N GLY A 138 2.56 15.94 20.25
CA GLY A 138 3.14 15.80 21.58
C GLY A 138 2.78 14.51 22.34
N GLY A 139 1.99 13.60 21.77
CA GLY A 139 1.59 12.30 22.34
C GLY A 139 2.10 11.13 21.51
N GLY A 140 3.35 11.14 21.09
CA GLY A 140 3.81 10.13 20.16
C GLY A 140 4.49 8.97 20.85
N VAL A 141 4.05 7.74 20.63
CA VAL A 141 5.00 6.67 20.31
C VAL A 141 5.83 7.23 19.16
N ALA A 142 7.12 7.32 19.32
CA ALA A 142 8.02 7.94 18.35
C ALA A 142 7.75 7.31 16.98
N GLY A 143 7.09 8.09 16.11
CA GLY A 143 7.11 7.81 14.67
C GLY A 143 8.56 7.69 14.22
N PRO A 144 8.81 7.13 13.03
CA PRO A 144 10.14 7.20 12.47
C PRO A 144 10.59 8.64 12.63
N ALA A 145 11.78 8.80 13.21
CA ALA A 145 12.31 10.12 13.43
C ALA A 145 12.06 10.93 12.17
N PRO A 146 11.37 12.06 12.25
CA PRO A 146 11.20 12.90 11.07
C PRO A 146 12.58 12.98 10.47
N LEU A 147 12.68 12.72 9.17
CA LEU A 147 13.93 12.94 8.42
C LEU A 147 14.57 14.14 9.07
N PRO A 148 15.79 14.04 9.60
CA PRO A 148 16.33 15.04 10.50
C PRO A 148 15.97 16.38 9.92
N SER A 149 14.98 17.02 10.54
CA SER A 149 14.72 18.41 10.22
C SER A 149 16.09 18.97 10.37
N SER A 150 16.64 19.53 9.32
CA SER A 150 17.93 20.18 9.33
C SER A 150 17.94 21.07 10.56
N GLY A 151 18.25 20.42 11.65
CA GLY A 151 18.24 21.06 12.94
C GLY A 151 19.27 22.17 12.87
N SER A 152 18.94 23.28 13.43
CA SER A 152 19.92 24.30 13.83
C SER A 152 21.00 23.63 14.67
N GLY A 153 21.93 22.94 14.01
CA GLY A 153 23.10 22.34 14.59
C GLY A 153 24.31 23.15 14.18
N VAL A 154 25.25 23.26 15.07
CA VAL A 154 26.54 23.87 14.77
C VAL A 154 27.43 22.77 14.18
N PHE A 155 28.08 23.06 13.05
CA PHE A 155 29.13 22.16 12.58
C PHE A 155 30.27 22.08 13.59
N PRO A 156 31.05 21.01 13.65
CA PRO A 156 32.17 20.86 14.57
C PRO A 156 33.17 22.01 14.55
N ASN A 157 33.17 22.83 13.49
CA ASN A 157 33.99 24.02 13.31
C ASN A 157 33.30 25.33 13.78
N GLY A 158 32.13 25.24 14.49
CA GLY A 158 31.43 26.39 15.01
C GLY A 158 30.55 27.14 14.00
N VAL A 159 30.41 26.65 12.78
CA VAL A 159 29.55 27.27 11.76
C VAL A 159 28.08 26.87 12.01
N PRO A 160 27.13 27.82 12.15
CA PRO A 160 25.72 27.51 12.33
C PRO A 160 25.18 26.71 11.15
N ARG A 161 24.49 25.63 11.44
CA ARG A 161 23.79 24.85 10.44
C ARG A 161 22.56 25.62 10.00
N GLY A 162 22.44 25.96 8.74
CA GLY A 162 21.25 26.59 8.20
C GLY A 162 20.02 25.70 8.31
N GLY A 163 18.88 26.29 8.59
CA GLY A 163 17.66 25.59 8.98
C GLY A 163 16.88 24.88 7.87
N ASN A 164 17.40 24.73 6.66
CA ASN A 164 16.66 24.14 5.53
C ASN A 164 17.40 22.95 4.94
N GLY A 165 17.24 21.79 5.50
CA GLY A 165 17.53 20.50 4.87
C GLY A 165 18.87 20.31 4.17
N PHE A 166 19.52 21.35 3.76
CA PHE A 166 20.80 21.33 3.07
C PHE A 166 21.92 21.99 3.87
N GLY A 167 21.71 22.20 5.15
CA GLY A 167 22.76 22.68 6.04
C GLY A 167 23.29 24.08 5.69
N ILE A 168 22.52 24.92 5.04
CA ILE A 168 22.94 26.23 4.62
C ILE A 168 22.50 27.26 5.66
N SER A 169 23.41 28.05 6.14
CA SER A 169 23.11 29.13 7.09
C SER A 169 22.16 30.17 6.47
N PRO A 170 21.36 30.86 7.28
CA PRO A 170 20.63 32.05 6.80
C PRO A 170 21.60 33.00 6.12
N GLY A 171 21.37 33.28 4.85
CA GLY A 171 22.27 34.11 4.03
C GLY A 171 23.20 33.36 3.09
N SER A 172 23.31 32.02 3.22
CA SER A 172 24.01 31.21 2.23
C SER A 172 23.13 30.99 1.02
N ARG A 173 23.64 31.22 -0.16
CA ARG A 173 22.93 30.96 -1.41
C ARG A 173 22.64 29.47 -1.56
N ILE A 174 21.39 29.13 -1.76
CA ILE A 174 21.03 27.80 -2.20
C ILE A 174 21.53 27.64 -3.64
N VAL A 175 22.53 26.81 -3.84
CA VAL A 175 22.90 26.37 -5.18
C VAL A 175 21.81 25.38 -5.62
N ARG A 176 20.87 25.81 -6.42
CA ARG A 176 19.99 24.90 -7.13
C ARG A 176 20.82 24.16 -8.15
N GLN A 177 21.07 22.89 -7.90
CA GLN A 177 21.48 22.00 -8.98
C GLN A 177 20.26 21.81 -9.89
N THR A 178 20.29 22.46 -11.05
CA THR A 178 19.41 22.11 -12.15
C THR A 178 19.96 20.84 -12.74
N VAL A 179 19.28 19.73 -12.52
CA VAL A 179 19.53 18.50 -13.27
C VAL A 179 18.93 18.74 -14.65
N LEU A 180 19.78 18.79 -15.65
CA LEU A 180 19.43 18.73 -17.07
C LEU A 180 18.98 17.33 -17.46
#